data_c753a8d0f718d0f0664985456dff594f
#
_entry.id   c753a8d0f718d0f0664985456dff594f
#
_cell.length_a   1.000
_cell.length_b   1.000
_cell.length_c   1.000
_cell.angle_alpha   90.00
_cell.angle_beta   90.00
_cell.angle_gamma   90.00
#
_symmetry.space_group_name_H-M   'P 1'
#
loop_
_entity.id
_entity.type
_entity.pdbx_description
1 polymer ?
#
loop_
_entity_poly.entity_id
_entity_poly.type
_entity_poly.pdbx_seq_one_letter_code
_entity_poly.pdbx_strand_id
1 'polypeptide(L)'
;MCVEDGASLAECLDRAKTVEYIPRLLKAFENLRRARAESMIELSRATMSQWHLPDGEQQQQRDAFWSKMESLITAGDNFWDKKPVDNPPTGFMDPLLQPYFRGHDAIDFVSRSQQVANFFLPTFIPDEPKIG
;
A
#
# COMPACT_ATOMS: atom_id res chain seq x y z
N MET A 1 5.46 -3.97 -5.40
CA MET A 1 5.98 -3.63 -4.06
C MET A 1 7.32 -2.90 -4.14
N CYS A 2 8.43 -3.51 -4.60
CA CYS A 2 9.75 -2.85 -4.61
C CYS A 2 9.77 -1.47 -5.27
N VAL A 3 9.06 -1.29 -6.38
CA VAL A 3 8.97 0.02 -7.06
C VAL A 3 8.21 1.04 -6.21
N GLU A 4 7.10 0.63 -5.61
CA GLU A 4 6.34 1.48 -4.67
C GLU A 4 7.17 1.84 -3.44
N ASP A 5 7.91 0.87 -2.90
CA ASP A 5 8.78 1.10 -1.73
C ASP A 5 9.90 2.07 -2.07
N GLY A 6 10.54 1.91 -3.24
CA GLY A 6 11.56 2.82 -3.74
C GLY A 6 11.03 4.24 -3.95
N ALA A 7 9.88 4.38 -4.59
CA ALA A 7 9.24 5.68 -4.81
C ALA A 7 8.86 6.37 -3.49
N SER A 8 8.24 5.62 -2.56
CA SER A 8 7.87 6.15 -1.24
C SER A 8 9.09 6.55 -0.41
N LEU A 9 10.17 5.78 -0.47
CA LEU A 9 11.42 6.09 0.23
C LEU A 9 12.08 7.35 -0.34
N ALA A 10 12.17 7.44 -1.66
CA ALA A 10 12.71 8.61 -2.34
C ALA A 10 11.93 9.88 -1.96
N GLU A 11 10.60 9.79 -2.00
CA GLU A 11 9.70 10.90 -1.65
C GLU A 11 9.82 11.30 -0.17
N CYS A 12 10.06 10.36 0.74
CA CYS A 12 10.35 10.67 2.13
C CYS A 12 11.70 11.35 2.29
N LEU A 13 12.75 10.85 1.63
CA LEU A 13 14.11 11.37 1.76
C LEU A 13 14.31 12.72 1.08
N ASP A 14 13.60 13.00 -0.02
CA ASP A 14 13.62 14.30 -0.69
C ASP A 14 13.21 15.46 0.24
N ARG A 15 12.47 15.16 1.29
CA ARG A 15 12.06 16.12 2.33
C ARG A 15 13.12 16.38 3.40
N ALA A 16 14.24 15.65 3.37
CA ALA A 16 15.31 15.82 4.34
C ALA A 16 16.06 17.14 4.06
N LYS A 17 15.93 18.12 4.95
CA LYS A 17 16.70 19.37 4.85
C LYS A 17 18.13 19.18 5.32
N THR A 18 18.37 18.29 6.27
CA THR A 18 19.68 17.92 6.80
C THR A 18 19.72 16.43 7.15
N VAL A 19 20.91 15.89 7.39
CA VAL A 19 21.13 14.47 7.70
C VAL A 19 20.42 14.02 8.97
N GLU A 20 20.24 14.92 9.92
CA GLU A 20 19.60 14.64 11.21
C GLU A 20 18.12 14.26 11.05
N TYR A 21 17.47 14.66 9.94
CA TYR A 21 16.08 14.28 9.64
C TYR A 21 15.94 12.84 9.13
N ILE A 22 17.00 12.25 8.60
CA ILE A 22 16.94 10.95 7.93
C ILE A 22 16.35 9.84 8.84
N PRO A 23 16.80 9.64 10.09
CA PRO A 23 16.25 8.58 10.93
C PRO A 23 14.74 8.72 11.16
N ARG A 24 14.25 9.95 11.30
CA ARG A 24 12.82 10.23 11.51
C ARG A 24 12.02 9.95 10.22
N LEU A 25 12.55 10.34 9.07
CA LEU A 25 11.91 10.10 7.77
C LEU A 25 11.88 8.62 7.42
N LEU A 26 12.92 7.87 7.75
CA LEU A 26 12.92 6.41 7.61
C LEU A 26 11.85 5.75 8.50
N LYS A 27 11.64 6.27 9.71
CA LYS A 27 10.57 5.77 10.58
C LYS A 27 9.18 6.11 10.04
N ALA A 28 9.01 7.29 9.46
CA ALA A 28 7.77 7.66 8.76
C ALA A 28 7.51 6.73 7.57
N PHE A 29 8.52 6.50 6.74
CA PHE A 29 8.47 5.56 5.63
C PHE A 29 8.04 4.16 6.10
N GLU A 30 8.68 3.62 7.13
CA GLU A 30 8.31 2.33 7.71
C GLU A 30 6.83 2.27 8.10
N ASN A 31 6.35 3.27 8.84
CA ASN A 31 4.97 3.33 9.32
C ASN A 31 3.96 3.41 8.16
N LEU A 32 4.29 4.16 7.11
CA LEU A 32 3.45 4.31 5.93
C LEU A 32 3.33 3.02 5.12
N ARG A 33 4.45 2.29 4.99
CA ARG A 33 4.53 1.13 4.11
C ARG A 33 4.15 -0.19 4.78
N ARG A 34 4.30 -0.27 6.09
CA ARG A 34 4.12 -1.52 6.85
C ARG A 34 2.76 -2.17 6.59
N ALA A 35 1.66 -1.45 6.82
CA ALA A 35 0.32 -2.01 6.68
C ALA A 35 0.05 -2.54 5.27
N ARG A 36 0.48 -1.79 4.24
CA ARG A 36 0.33 -2.23 2.86
C ARG A 36 1.22 -3.42 2.53
N ALA A 37 2.46 -3.45 3.01
CA ALA A 37 3.36 -4.57 2.81
C ALA A 37 2.82 -5.86 3.46
N GLU A 38 2.33 -5.77 4.68
CA GLU A 38 1.70 -6.88 5.41
C GLU A 38 0.47 -7.40 4.67
N SER A 39 -0.43 -6.50 4.23
CA SER A 39 -1.60 -6.87 3.43
C SER A 39 -1.22 -7.58 2.13
N MET A 40 -0.16 -7.12 1.45
CA MET A 40 0.32 -7.76 0.22
C MET A 40 0.87 -9.17 0.47
N ILE A 41 1.55 -9.38 1.60
CA ILE A 41 2.05 -10.71 2.00
C ILE A 41 0.87 -11.64 2.28
N GLU A 42 -0.14 -11.19 3.01
CA GLU A 42 -1.33 -11.98 3.32
C GLU A 42 -2.12 -12.36 2.07
N LEU A 43 -2.34 -11.39 1.18
CA LEU A 43 -3.00 -11.62 -0.10
C LEU A 43 -2.21 -12.58 -0.99
N SER A 44 -0.89 -12.50 -0.99
CA SER A 44 -0.04 -13.42 -1.73
C SER A 44 -0.17 -14.85 -1.20
N ARG A 45 -0.22 -15.02 0.13
CA ARG A 45 -0.44 -16.34 0.75
C ARG A 45 -1.82 -16.90 0.43
N ALA A 46 -2.86 -16.07 0.52
CA ALA A 46 -4.22 -16.47 0.16
C ALA A 46 -4.32 -16.85 -1.32
N THR A 47 -3.70 -16.08 -2.20
CA THR A 47 -3.63 -16.37 -3.64
C THR A 47 -2.93 -17.70 -3.90
N MET A 48 -1.80 -17.95 -3.24
CA MET A 48 -1.06 -19.20 -3.38
C MET A 48 -1.93 -20.42 -3.02
N SER A 49 -2.67 -20.34 -1.91
CA SER A 49 -3.57 -21.42 -1.50
C SER A 49 -4.68 -21.69 -2.53
N GLN A 50 -5.19 -20.66 -3.17
CA GLN A 50 -6.22 -20.78 -4.20
C GLN A 50 -5.68 -21.40 -5.51
N TRP A 51 -4.46 -21.05 -5.90
CA TRP A 51 -3.84 -21.58 -7.11
C TRP A 51 -3.45 -23.06 -7.00
N HIS A 52 -3.24 -23.56 -5.78
CA HIS A 52 -2.86 -24.94 -5.49
C HIS A 52 -4.03 -25.80 -4.99
N LEU A 53 -5.28 -25.38 -5.23
CA LEU A 53 -6.42 -26.23 -4.92
C LEU A 53 -6.39 -27.52 -5.75
N PRO A 54 -6.64 -28.69 -5.13
CA PRO A 54 -6.83 -29.92 -5.87
C PRO A 54 -8.11 -29.85 -6.71
N ASP A 55 -8.17 -30.71 -7.73
CA ASP A 55 -9.37 -30.84 -8.55
C ASP A 55 -10.59 -31.15 -7.68
N GLY A 56 -11.67 -30.37 -7.88
CA GLY A 56 -12.89 -30.51 -7.10
C GLY A 56 -13.75 -29.25 -7.08
N GLU A 57 -14.74 -29.26 -6.19
CA GLU A 57 -15.73 -28.19 -6.13
C GLU A 57 -15.13 -26.80 -5.85
N GLN A 58 -14.15 -26.72 -4.96
CA GLN A 58 -13.49 -25.45 -4.61
C GLN A 58 -12.70 -24.88 -5.79
N GLN A 59 -12.02 -25.72 -6.54
CA GLN A 59 -11.32 -25.33 -7.77
C GLN A 59 -12.32 -24.84 -8.81
N GLN A 60 -13.44 -25.54 -9.01
CA GLN A 60 -14.48 -25.14 -9.97
C GLN A 60 -15.11 -23.80 -9.61
N GLN A 61 -15.35 -23.52 -8.34
CA GLN A 61 -15.85 -22.23 -7.85
C GLN A 61 -14.86 -21.10 -8.13
N ARG A 62 -13.57 -21.33 -7.91
CA ARG A 62 -12.50 -20.38 -8.25
C ARG A 62 -12.50 -20.09 -9.74
N ASP A 63 -12.54 -21.10 -10.58
CA ASP A 63 -12.47 -20.97 -12.04
C ASP A 63 -13.70 -20.24 -12.59
N ALA A 64 -14.89 -20.54 -12.07
CA ALA A 64 -16.11 -19.82 -12.40
C ALA A 64 -16.05 -18.32 -12.03
N PHE A 65 -15.44 -18.01 -10.87
CA PHE A 65 -15.22 -16.62 -10.48
C PHE A 65 -14.31 -15.89 -11.47
N TRP A 66 -13.17 -16.48 -11.83
CA TRP A 66 -12.25 -15.86 -12.78
C TRP A 66 -12.83 -15.68 -14.18
N SER A 67 -13.57 -16.66 -14.68
CA SER A 67 -14.28 -16.52 -15.95
C SER A 67 -15.27 -15.37 -15.96
N LYS A 68 -15.97 -15.17 -14.84
CA LYS A 68 -16.87 -14.02 -14.68
C LYS A 68 -16.10 -12.70 -14.62
N MET A 69 -14.98 -12.64 -13.92
CA MET A 69 -14.13 -11.44 -13.86
C MET A 69 -13.54 -11.09 -15.23
N GLU A 70 -13.10 -12.07 -15.99
CA GLU A 70 -12.60 -11.89 -17.35
C GLU A 70 -13.67 -11.27 -18.27
N SER A 71 -14.91 -11.72 -18.16
CA SER A 71 -16.02 -11.16 -18.94
C SER A 71 -16.30 -9.69 -18.59
N LEU A 72 -16.17 -9.30 -17.34
CA LEU A 72 -16.31 -7.91 -16.88
C LEU A 72 -15.17 -7.01 -17.38
N ILE A 73 -13.96 -7.52 -17.40
CA ILE A 73 -12.78 -6.81 -17.93
C ILE A 73 -12.92 -6.61 -19.44
N THR A 74 -13.37 -7.63 -20.15
CA THR A 74 -13.53 -7.60 -21.62
C THR A 74 -14.69 -6.70 -22.04
N ALA A 75 -15.72 -6.53 -21.21
CA ALA A 75 -16.87 -5.67 -21.48
C ALA A 75 -16.57 -4.16 -21.42
N GLY A 76 -15.32 -3.76 -21.25
CA GLY A 76 -14.88 -2.35 -21.34
C GLY A 76 -15.06 -1.54 -20.06
N ASP A 77 -15.31 -2.19 -18.94
CA ASP A 77 -15.14 -1.54 -17.66
C ASP A 77 -13.65 -1.17 -17.50
N ASN A 78 -13.32 0.10 -17.70
CA ASN A 78 -11.97 0.60 -17.54
C ASN A 78 -11.55 0.45 -16.09
N PHE A 79 -10.95 -0.69 -15.79
CA PHE A 79 -10.40 -1.03 -14.48
C PHE A 79 -9.40 0.05 -13.98
N TRP A 80 -8.80 0.76 -14.94
CA TRP A 80 -7.79 1.78 -14.71
C TRP A 80 -8.37 3.13 -14.29
N ASP A 81 -9.66 3.38 -14.55
CA ASP A 81 -10.33 4.63 -14.20
C ASP A 81 -10.94 4.61 -12.79
N LYS A 82 -10.83 3.48 -12.08
CA LYS A 82 -11.31 3.37 -10.71
C LYS A 82 -10.35 4.09 -9.76
N LYS A 83 -10.94 4.90 -8.88
CA LYS A 83 -10.16 5.60 -7.84
C LYS A 83 -9.32 4.61 -7.02
N PRO A 84 -8.13 5.03 -6.57
CA PRO A 84 -7.32 4.24 -5.65
C PRO A 84 -8.15 3.81 -4.44
N VAL A 85 -7.92 2.58 -4.00
CA VAL A 85 -8.57 2.01 -2.81
C VAL A 85 -7.50 1.88 -1.73
N ASP A 86 -7.67 2.60 -0.65
CA ASP A 86 -6.71 2.61 0.46
C ASP A 86 -6.93 1.45 1.44
N ASN A 87 -8.16 0.92 1.50
CA ASN A 87 -8.47 -0.20 2.39
C ASN A 87 -8.08 -1.53 1.74
N PRO A 88 -7.40 -2.43 2.48
CA PRO A 88 -7.04 -3.73 1.97
C PRO A 88 -8.30 -4.56 1.68
N PRO A 89 -8.32 -5.31 0.57
CA PRO A 89 -9.42 -6.21 0.25
C PRO A 89 -9.56 -7.32 1.29
N THR A 90 -10.75 -7.79 1.49
CA THR A 90 -11.08 -8.80 2.52
C THR A 90 -10.68 -10.22 2.12
N GLY A 91 -10.29 -10.44 0.88
CA GLY A 91 -9.84 -11.73 0.39
C GLY A 91 -9.60 -11.75 -1.11
N PHE A 92 -9.23 -12.94 -1.59
CA PHE A 92 -8.87 -13.18 -2.99
C PHE A 92 -10.01 -12.89 -3.99
N MET A 93 -11.26 -13.10 -3.58
CA MET A 93 -12.45 -12.88 -4.42
C MET A 93 -13.04 -11.48 -4.25
N ASP A 94 -12.38 -10.59 -3.53
CA ASP A 94 -12.84 -9.23 -3.33
C ASP A 94 -12.72 -8.42 -4.64
N PRO A 95 -13.79 -7.81 -5.14
CA PRO A 95 -13.75 -6.96 -6.34
C PRO A 95 -12.77 -5.78 -6.23
N LEU A 96 -12.40 -5.38 -5.01
CA LEU A 96 -11.43 -4.32 -4.77
C LEU A 96 -9.98 -4.78 -4.86
N LEU A 97 -9.73 -6.08 -5.03
CA LEU A 97 -8.38 -6.63 -5.10
C LEU A 97 -7.54 -5.95 -6.20
N GLN A 98 -8.03 -5.88 -7.41
CA GLN A 98 -7.31 -5.29 -8.53
C GLN A 98 -7.13 -3.76 -8.40
N PRO A 99 -8.17 -2.98 -8.05
CA PRO A 99 -8.00 -1.55 -7.74
C PRO A 99 -7.00 -1.29 -6.62
N TYR A 100 -6.99 -2.11 -5.57
CA TYR A 100 -6.03 -1.99 -4.46
C TYR A 100 -4.60 -2.25 -4.92
N PHE A 101 -4.37 -3.27 -5.75
CA PHE A 101 -3.02 -3.57 -6.26
C PHE A 101 -2.49 -2.52 -7.23
N ARG A 102 -3.31 -2.10 -8.18
CA ARG A 102 -2.88 -1.32 -9.35
C ARG A 102 -3.19 0.16 -9.26
N GLY A 103 -4.19 0.53 -8.46
CA GLY A 103 -4.61 1.92 -8.30
C GLY A 103 -3.82 2.73 -7.28
N HIS A 104 -2.86 2.12 -6.57
CA HIS A 104 -2.10 2.81 -5.54
C HIS A 104 -1.02 3.72 -6.13
N ASP A 105 -1.16 5.02 -5.91
CA ASP A 105 -0.12 6.00 -6.18
C ASP A 105 0.72 6.24 -4.92
N ALA A 106 1.92 5.67 -4.91
CA ALA A 106 2.81 5.72 -3.75
C ALA A 106 3.32 7.13 -3.44
N ILE A 107 3.48 7.97 -4.45
CA ILE A 107 3.96 9.35 -4.30
C ILE A 107 2.84 10.22 -3.72
N ASP A 108 1.65 10.13 -4.29
CA ASP A 108 0.48 10.87 -3.79
C ASP A 108 0.12 10.42 -2.36
N PHE A 109 0.22 9.12 -2.05
CA PHE A 109 -0.02 8.60 -0.71
C PHE A 109 0.94 9.19 0.33
N VAL A 110 2.24 9.26 0.04
CA VAL A 110 3.25 9.90 0.90
C VAL A 110 2.96 11.39 1.04
N SER A 111 2.65 12.07 -0.07
CA SER A 111 2.42 13.51 -0.10
C SER A 111 1.20 13.94 0.73
N ARG A 112 0.14 13.13 0.74
CA ARG A 112 -1.08 13.38 1.54
C ARG A 112 -0.96 12.92 2.99
N SER A 113 0.09 12.21 3.34
CA SER A 113 0.21 11.64 4.67
C SER A 113 0.46 12.69 5.73
N GLN A 114 -0.46 12.77 6.69
CA GLN A 114 -0.30 13.60 7.88
C GLN A 114 0.93 13.20 8.71
N GLN A 115 1.35 11.94 8.63
CA GLN A 115 2.54 11.46 9.34
C GLN A 115 3.80 12.15 8.81
N VAL A 116 3.92 12.31 7.48
CA VAL A 116 5.03 13.05 6.88
C VAL A 116 4.92 14.55 7.18
N ALA A 117 3.74 15.11 7.07
CA ALA A 117 3.50 16.52 7.39
C ALA A 117 3.88 16.87 8.85
N ASN A 118 3.54 16.00 9.79
CA ASN A 118 3.82 16.21 11.22
C ASN A 118 5.33 16.18 11.55
N PHE A 119 6.18 15.57 10.69
CA PHE A 119 7.62 15.62 10.88
C PHE A 119 8.24 17.00 10.59
N PHE A 120 7.54 17.82 9.83
CA PHE A 120 7.98 19.18 9.48
C PHE A 120 7.42 20.25 10.43
N LEU A 121 6.44 19.91 11.28
CA LEU A 121 6.05 20.81 12.35
C LEU A 121 7.22 20.88 13.35
N PRO A 122 7.66 22.09 13.74
CA PRO A 122 8.68 22.22 14.75
C PRO A 122 8.18 21.51 16.00
N THR A 123 8.83 20.40 16.37
CA THR A 123 8.66 19.87 17.70
C THR A 123 9.11 20.98 18.63
N PHE A 124 8.19 21.49 19.43
CA PHE A 124 8.52 22.35 20.58
C PHE A 124 9.57 21.58 21.40
N ILE A 125 10.83 21.92 21.20
CA ILE A 125 11.90 21.52 22.10
C ILE A 125 11.73 22.44 23.30
N PRO A 126 11.29 21.96 24.46
CA PRO A 126 11.34 22.79 25.66
C PRO A 126 12.77 23.23 25.81
N ASP A 127 13.00 24.55 25.96
CA ASP A 127 14.32 25.09 26.30
C ASP A 127 14.89 24.29 27.48
N GLU A 128 16.08 23.72 27.31
CA GLU A 128 16.80 23.12 28.43
C GLU A 128 16.92 24.20 29.51
N PRO A 129 16.62 23.86 30.76
CA PRO A 129 16.82 24.81 31.83
C PRO A 129 18.29 25.18 31.85
N LYS A 130 18.59 26.46 31.63
CA LYS A 130 19.92 27.03 31.81
C LYS A 130 20.31 26.77 33.25
N ILE A 131 21.18 25.78 33.45
CA ILE A 131 21.84 25.54 34.76
C ILE A 131 22.76 26.72 34.93
N GLY A 132 22.37 27.61 35.86
CA GLY A 132 23.19 28.72 36.37
C GLY A 132 24.19 28.25 37.41
#